data_aecbab48287a328c19e4b1ffbb23303c
#
_entry.id   aecbab48287a328c19e4b1ffbb23303c
#
_cell.length_a   1.000
_cell.length_b   1.000
_cell.length_c   1.000
_cell.angle_alpha   90.00
_cell.angle_beta   90.00
_cell.angle_gamma   90.00
#
_symmetry.space_group_name_H-M   'P 1'
#
loop_
_entity.id
_entity.type
_entity.pdbx_description
1 polymer ?
#
loop_
_entity_poly.entity_id
_entity_poly.type
_entity_poly.pdbx_seq_one_letter_code
_entity_poly.pdbx_strand_id
1 'polypeptide(L)'
;MKKTLLSIALSACVMSALAGSLSVSVVDKDGKPVPDAVVVVLPTNKSAQPKTPLAMQAAINQEKMQFLPAVTLVRVGAKVSFVNNDPWDHHVRSSPAGMGQFNTTNAGFEIRLEGKPDGKPAKTSDVTMDKPGVMGATLLGCFLHGSMRGYVYVSDSPWTVKTGADGMATFDDLPDGVAQVKLWQADQLIDVPLQSATIGAAAAKGTFQLTVVPRRIRAPVITPQRPYVS
;
A
#
# COMPACT_ATOMS: atom_id res chain seq x y z
N MET A 1 38.38 -46.47 -42.64
CA MET A 1 37.79 -45.14 -42.71
C MET A 1 37.21 -44.79 -41.31
N LYS A 2 37.93 -44.03 -40.50
CA LYS A 2 37.50 -43.64 -39.16
C LYS A 2 36.79 -42.26 -39.26
N LYS A 3 35.47 -42.22 -38.95
CA LYS A 3 34.70 -40.97 -38.90
C LYS A 3 34.85 -40.34 -37.53
N THR A 4 35.57 -39.23 -37.45
CA THR A 4 35.69 -38.42 -36.22
C THR A 4 34.46 -37.53 -36.13
N LEU A 5 33.60 -37.75 -35.12
CA LEU A 5 32.51 -36.86 -34.77
C LEU A 5 33.04 -35.69 -33.94
N LEU A 6 32.98 -34.49 -34.50
CA LEU A 6 33.32 -33.22 -33.81
C LEU A 6 32.12 -32.74 -33.05
N SER A 7 32.12 -32.90 -31.71
CA SER A 7 31.08 -32.39 -30.83
C SER A 7 31.33 -30.90 -30.56
N ILE A 8 30.49 -30.04 -31.11
CA ILE A 8 30.48 -28.59 -30.80
C ILE A 8 29.71 -28.41 -29.50
N ALA A 9 30.41 -28.10 -28.43
CA ALA A 9 29.79 -27.70 -27.17
C ALA A 9 29.29 -26.25 -27.28
N LEU A 10 27.97 -26.06 -27.35
CA LEU A 10 27.35 -24.75 -27.32
C LEU A 10 27.34 -24.25 -25.88
N SER A 11 28.30 -23.36 -25.55
CA SER A 11 28.39 -22.74 -24.23
C SER A 11 27.28 -21.67 -24.14
N ALA A 12 26.17 -21.98 -23.48
CA ALA A 12 25.14 -21.00 -23.16
C ALA A 12 25.71 -20.03 -22.10
N CYS A 13 26.10 -18.83 -22.51
CA CYS A 13 26.37 -17.73 -21.58
C CYS A 13 25.03 -17.39 -20.82
N VAL A 14 24.91 -17.86 -19.60
CA VAL A 14 23.87 -17.39 -18.70
C VAL A 14 24.26 -15.96 -18.30
N MET A 15 23.67 -14.98 -18.97
CA MET A 15 23.73 -13.59 -18.52
C MET A 15 22.95 -13.50 -17.22
N SER A 16 23.64 -13.47 -16.08
CA SER A 16 23.04 -13.11 -14.81
C SER A 16 22.48 -11.71 -14.96
N ALA A 17 21.16 -11.57 -14.95
CA ALA A 17 20.53 -10.27 -14.86
C ALA A 17 21.00 -9.64 -13.53
N LEU A 18 21.78 -8.57 -13.61
CA LEU A 18 22.15 -7.80 -12.44
C LEU A 18 20.88 -7.16 -11.91
N ALA A 19 20.55 -7.47 -10.68
CA ALA A 19 19.43 -6.86 -9.99
C ALA A 19 19.89 -5.54 -9.39
N GLY A 20 19.24 -4.45 -9.78
CA GLY A 20 19.54 -3.14 -9.26
C GLY A 20 18.73 -2.82 -7.99
N SER A 21 19.15 -1.78 -7.29
CA SER A 21 18.42 -1.28 -6.12
C SER A 21 18.02 0.18 -6.31
N LEU A 22 16.90 0.58 -5.69
CA LEU A 22 16.39 1.94 -5.66
C LEU A 22 15.96 2.28 -4.25
N SER A 23 16.44 3.40 -3.71
CA SER A 23 15.99 4.00 -2.46
C SER A 23 15.26 5.30 -2.76
N VAL A 24 14.02 5.39 -2.30
CA VAL A 24 13.16 6.58 -2.47
C VAL A 24 12.91 7.22 -1.13
N SER A 25 13.27 8.49 -0.98
CA SER A 25 12.92 9.33 0.17
C SER A 25 11.66 10.12 -0.14
N VAL A 26 10.70 10.10 0.78
CA VAL A 26 9.48 10.92 0.69
C VAL A 26 9.48 11.90 1.84
N VAL A 27 9.40 13.20 1.50
CA VAL A 27 9.38 14.29 2.46
C VAL A 27 8.14 15.17 2.25
N ASP A 28 7.66 15.81 3.30
CA ASP A 28 6.57 16.79 3.24
C ASP A 28 7.07 18.13 2.67
N LYS A 29 6.17 19.12 2.56
CA LYS A 29 6.52 20.46 2.06
C LYS A 29 7.58 21.16 2.91
N ASP A 30 7.74 20.76 4.19
CA ASP A 30 8.70 21.32 5.13
C ASP A 30 10.00 20.49 5.21
N GLY A 31 10.16 19.47 4.34
CA GLY A 31 11.33 18.59 4.27
C GLY A 31 11.36 17.49 5.33
N LYS A 32 10.27 17.24 6.06
CA LYS A 32 10.21 16.20 7.09
C LYS A 32 9.83 14.85 6.46
N PRO A 33 10.38 13.73 6.99
CA PRO A 33 10.02 12.38 6.52
C PRO A 33 8.51 12.12 6.59
N VAL A 34 7.98 11.47 5.55
CA VAL A 34 6.58 11.09 5.44
C VAL A 34 6.45 9.58 5.53
N PRO A 35 5.93 9.04 6.65
CA PRO A 35 5.57 7.63 6.76
C PRO A 35 4.28 7.33 6.00
N ASP A 36 4.04 6.03 5.75
CA ASP A 36 2.83 5.50 5.12
C ASP A 36 2.50 6.07 3.71
N ALA A 37 3.47 6.68 3.04
CA ALA A 37 3.37 6.96 1.62
C ALA A 37 3.63 5.68 0.81
N VAL A 38 2.94 5.49 -0.31
CA VAL A 38 3.11 4.32 -1.18
C VAL A 38 3.90 4.72 -2.41
N VAL A 39 5.04 4.08 -2.60
CA VAL A 39 5.90 4.22 -3.76
C VAL A 39 5.73 3.03 -4.67
N VAL A 40 5.40 3.27 -5.93
CA VAL A 40 5.18 2.25 -6.96
C VAL A 40 6.24 2.42 -8.04
N VAL A 41 7.00 1.37 -8.28
CA VAL A 41 7.97 1.33 -9.38
C VAL A 41 7.39 0.55 -10.54
N LEU A 42 7.48 1.11 -11.74
CA LEU A 42 6.98 0.56 -12.99
C LEU A 42 8.17 0.37 -13.96
N PRO A 43 8.90 -0.74 -13.87
CA PRO A 43 10.01 -1.02 -14.78
C PRO A 43 9.49 -1.21 -16.21
N THR A 44 10.28 -0.76 -17.19
CA THR A 44 10.02 -1.08 -18.62
C THR A 44 10.21 -2.56 -18.90
N ASN A 45 11.17 -3.19 -18.25
CA ASN A 45 11.36 -4.64 -18.31
C ASN A 45 10.43 -5.33 -17.29
N LYS A 46 9.42 -6.03 -17.79
CA LYS A 46 8.40 -6.71 -16.97
C LYS A 46 8.70 -8.20 -16.70
N SER A 47 9.86 -8.70 -17.15
CA SER A 47 10.20 -10.13 -17.03
C SER A 47 10.62 -10.55 -15.61
N ALA A 48 11.09 -9.62 -14.80
CA ALA A 48 11.52 -9.89 -13.44
C ALA A 48 10.34 -9.78 -12.45
N GLN A 49 10.46 -10.50 -11.34
CA GLN A 49 9.53 -10.46 -10.20
C GLN A 49 10.35 -10.20 -8.93
N PRO A 50 9.82 -9.44 -7.94
CA PRO A 50 10.51 -9.24 -6.68
C PRO A 50 10.62 -10.55 -5.90
N LYS A 51 11.67 -10.71 -5.12
CA LYS A 51 11.85 -11.85 -4.21
C LYS A 51 10.73 -11.92 -3.18
N THR A 52 10.25 -10.77 -2.70
CA THR A 52 9.14 -10.66 -1.76
C THR A 52 7.93 -10.08 -2.48
N PRO A 53 6.96 -10.92 -2.87
CA PRO A 53 5.76 -10.43 -3.53
C PRO A 53 4.86 -9.67 -2.54
N LEU A 54 4.00 -8.79 -3.07
CA LEU A 54 2.98 -8.13 -2.28
C LEU A 54 2.02 -9.13 -1.61
N ALA A 55 1.56 -8.76 -0.43
CA ALA A 55 0.67 -9.59 0.37
C ALA A 55 -0.63 -9.89 -0.37
N MET A 56 -1.04 -11.17 -0.35
CA MET A 56 -2.34 -11.66 -0.82
C MET A 56 -3.36 -11.77 0.32
N GLN A 57 -2.93 -11.51 1.55
CA GLN A 57 -3.78 -11.47 2.74
C GLN A 57 -3.33 -10.35 3.65
N ALA A 58 -4.28 -9.64 4.24
CA ALA A 58 -4.01 -8.62 5.24
C ALA A 58 -5.15 -8.56 6.27
N ALA A 59 -4.84 -8.07 7.48
CA ALA A 59 -5.85 -7.77 8.48
C ALA A 59 -5.87 -6.26 8.76
N ILE A 60 -7.06 -5.71 8.88
CA ILE A 60 -7.29 -4.34 9.32
C ILE A 60 -8.09 -4.40 10.62
N ASN A 61 -7.40 -4.11 11.71
CA ASN A 61 -8.00 -4.07 13.02
C ASN A 61 -8.72 -2.74 13.24
N GLN A 62 -9.90 -2.80 13.84
CA GLN A 62 -10.63 -1.64 14.35
C GLN A 62 -10.42 -1.65 15.86
N GLU A 63 -9.63 -0.71 16.33
CA GLU A 63 -9.25 -0.61 17.74
C GLU A 63 -9.17 0.86 18.15
N LYS A 64 -9.81 1.22 19.26
CA LYS A 64 -9.87 2.59 19.78
C LYS A 64 -10.34 3.60 18.72
N MET A 65 -11.39 3.21 17.97
CA MET A 65 -11.96 4.00 16.86
C MET A 65 -10.92 4.36 15.76
N GLN A 66 -10.02 3.43 15.45
CA GLN A 66 -9.02 3.56 14.39
C GLN A 66 -9.00 2.32 13.51
N PHE A 67 -8.62 2.49 12.24
CA PHE A 67 -8.19 1.38 11.39
C PHE A 67 -6.68 1.20 11.54
N LEU A 68 -6.24 0.00 11.90
CA LEU A 68 -4.84 -0.35 12.12
C LEU A 68 -4.42 -1.54 11.24
N PRO A 69 -3.42 -1.36 10.36
CA PRO A 69 -2.70 -0.12 10.09
C PRO A 69 -3.56 0.91 9.34
N ALA A 70 -3.18 2.19 9.43
CA ALA A 70 -3.90 3.27 8.76
C ALA A 70 -3.84 3.19 7.23
N VAL A 71 -2.74 2.67 6.69
CA VAL A 71 -2.56 2.36 5.27
C VAL A 71 -2.15 0.90 5.14
N THR A 72 -3.00 0.12 4.50
CA THR A 72 -2.77 -1.29 4.17
C THR A 72 -2.39 -1.40 2.70
N LEU A 73 -1.26 -2.04 2.40
CA LEU A 73 -0.79 -2.30 1.05
C LEU A 73 -0.99 -3.77 0.71
N VAL A 74 -1.68 -4.04 -0.41
CA VAL A 74 -1.94 -5.40 -0.89
C VAL A 74 -1.86 -5.47 -2.41
N ARG A 75 -1.75 -6.70 -2.93
CA ARG A 75 -1.87 -6.99 -4.35
C ARG A 75 -3.34 -7.07 -4.78
N VAL A 76 -3.60 -6.84 -6.08
CA VAL A 76 -4.90 -7.14 -6.70
C VAL A 76 -5.27 -8.61 -6.46
N GLY A 77 -6.52 -8.85 -6.05
CA GLY A 77 -7.04 -10.17 -5.69
C GLY A 77 -6.77 -10.58 -4.23
N ALA A 78 -6.13 -9.72 -3.44
CA ALA A 78 -5.86 -10.02 -2.04
C ALA A 78 -7.14 -10.02 -1.19
N LYS A 79 -7.15 -10.91 -0.19
CA LYS A 79 -8.18 -10.97 0.83
C LYS A 79 -7.82 -10.10 2.02
N VAL A 80 -8.68 -9.14 2.35
CA VAL A 80 -8.51 -8.25 3.50
C VAL A 80 -9.56 -8.58 4.55
N SER A 81 -9.11 -8.95 5.75
CA SER A 81 -9.96 -9.27 6.90
C SER A 81 -10.12 -8.03 7.78
N PHE A 82 -11.35 -7.60 7.97
CA PHE A 82 -11.68 -6.54 8.92
C PHE A 82 -12.04 -7.15 10.26
N VAL A 83 -11.36 -6.72 11.33
CA VAL A 83 -11.47 -7.29 12.67
C VAL A 83 -11.90 -6.21 13.65
N ASN A 84 -13.05 -6.37 14.32
CA ASN A 84 -13.51 -5.42 15.31
C ASN A 84 -13.01 -5.81 16.72
N ASN A 85 -12.02 -5.11 17.22
CA ASN A 85 -11.46 -5.30 18.57
C ASN A 85 -12.07 -4.34 19.63
N ASP A 86 -12.91 -3.39 19.20
CA ASP A 86 -13.61 -2.48 20.08
C ASP A 86 -14.86 -3.12 20.69
N PRO A 87 -15.31 -2.68 21.87
CA PRO A 87 -16.53 -3.22 22.50
C PRO A 87 -17.83 -2.70 21.88
N TRP A 88 -17.75 -1.79 20.91
CA TRP A 88 -18.89 -1.22 20.19
C TRP A 88 -18.89 -1.58 18.72
N ASP A 89 -20.04 -1.43 18.07
CA ASP A 89 -20.25 -1.73 16.66
C ASP A 89 -19.48 -0.77 15.76
N HIS A 90 -19.01 -1.29 14.63
CA HIS A 90 -18.49 -0.51 13.52
C HIS A 90 -19.27 -0.80 12.23
N HIS A 91 -19.44 0.24 11.42
CA HIS A 91 -20.01 0.12 10.09
C HIS A 91 -18.99 0.67 9.08
N VAL A 92 -18.15 -0.22 8.58
CA VAL A 92 -17.11 0.12 7.61
C VAL A 92 -17.74 0.39 6.26
N ARG A 93 -17.38 1.51 5.65
CA ARG A 93 -17.74 1.86 4.28
C ARG A 93 -16.49 2.19 3.49
N SER A 94 -16.45 1.74 2.25
CA SER A 94 -15.36 2.04 1.33
C SER A 94 -15.82 3.00 0.24
N SER A 95 -14.90 3.85 -0.20
CA SER A 95 -15.06 4.73 -1.36
C SER A 95 -13.71 4.92 -2.05
N PRO A 96 -13.68 5.40 -3.32
CA PRO A 96 -12.43 5.82 -3.92
C PRO A 96 -11.74 6.88 -3.07
N ALA A 97 -10.40 6.85 -3.01
CA ALA A 97 -9.61 7.87 -2.32
C ALA A 97 -9.35 9.10 -3.21
N GLY A 98 -8.91 10.20 -2.59
CA GLY A 98 -8.53 11.42 -3.28
C GLY A 98 -9.67 12.03 -4.10
N MET A 99 -9.36 12.58 -5.27
CA MET A 99 -10.36 13.15 -6.19
C MET A 99 -11.36 12.12 -6.71
N GLY A 100 -11.03 10.83 -6.66
CA GLY A 100 -11.93 9.73 -7.03
C GLY A 100 -13.18 9.64 -6.16
N GLN A 101 -13.18 10.18 -4.94
CA GLN A 101 -14.35 10.19 -4.04
C GLN A 101 -15.55 10.96 -4.61
N PHE A 102 -15.33 11.86 -5.54
CA PHE A 102 -16.39 12.62 -6.22
C PHE A 102 -17.03 11.86 -7.38
N ASN A 103 -16.47 10.71 -7.76
CA ASN A 103 -17.04 9.85 -8.78
C ASN A 103 -17.95 8.81 -8.14
N THR A 104 -19.25 9.02 -8.21
CA THR A 104 -20.28 8.19 -7.55
C THR A 104 -20.58 6.86 -8.25
N THR A 105 -19.97 6.59 -9.40
CA THR A 105 -20.26 5.36 -10.20
C THR A 105 -19.58 4.10 -9.65
N ASN A 106 -18.60 4.22 -8.76
CA ASN A 106 -17.92 3.08 -8.14
C ASN A 106 -18.60 2.74 -6.80
N ALA A 107 -19.46 1.73 -6.81
CA ALA A 107 -20.01 1.15 -5.60
C ALA A 107 -18.86 0.58 -4.75
N GLY A 108 -18.67 1.14 -3.55
CA GLY A 108 -17.82 0.57 -2.54
C GLY A 108 -18.47 -0.64 -1.87
N PHE A 109 -17.78 -1.22 -0.90
CA PHE A 109 -18.36 -2.24 -0.02
C PHE A 109 -18.80 -1.61 1.31
N GLU A 110 -19.74 -2.27 1.98
CA GLU A 110 -20.18 -1.96 3.34
C GLU A 110 -20.11 -3.22 4.19
N ILE A 111 -19.61 -3.08 5.42
CA ILE A 111 -19.49 -4.17 6.37
C ILE A 111 -19.94 -3.66 7.74
N ARG A 112 -20.87 -4.37 8.38
CA ARG A 112 -21.22 -4.14 9.77
C ARG A 112 -20.57 -5.20 10.64
N LEU A 113 -19.84 -4.78 11.66
CA LEU A 113 -19.16 -5.64 12.63
C LEU A 113 -19.65 -5.27 14.03
N GLU A 114 -20.27 -6.23 14.69
CA GLU A 114 -20.68 -6.08 16.09
C GLU A 114 -19.47 -5.88 17.00
N GLY A 115 -19.67 -5.16 18.08
CA GLY A 115 -18.67 -4.96 19.11
C GLY A 115 -18.15 -6.29 19.69
N LYS A 116 -16.89 -6.30 20.09
CA LYS A 116 -16.28 -7.46 20.73
C LYS A 116 -16.73 -7.58 22.18
N PRO A 117 -17.52 -8.60 22.55
CA PRO A 117 -17.88 -8.84 23.94
C PRO A 117 -16.65 -9.29 24.76
N ASP A 118 -16.65 -8.98 26.05
CA ASP A 118 -15.59 -9.42 26.95
C ASP A 118 -15.44 -10.94 26.94
N GLY A 119 -14.17 -11.39 26.86
CA GLY A 119 -13.82 -12.82 26.85
C GLY A 119 -14.20 -13.57 25.56
N LYS A 120 -14.76 -12.91 24.54
CA LYS A 120 -15.10 -13.56 23.26
C LYS A 120 -14.18 -13.12 22.14
N PRO A 121 -14.07 -13.94 21.07
CA PRO A 121 -13.30 -13.54 19.89
C PRO A 121 -13.92 -12.32 19.18
N ALA A 122 -13.07 -11.52 18.55
CA ALA A 122 -13.51 -10.40 17.73
C ALA A 122 -14.33 -10.88 16.52
N LYS A 123 -15.29 -10.07 16.10
CA LYS A 123 -16.03 -10.30 14.84
C LYS A 123 -15.12 -9.92 13.66
N THR A 124 -15.19 -10.71 12.62
CA THR A 124 -14.40 -10.52 11.39
C THR A 124 -15.29 -10.59 10.16
N SER A 125 -14.89 -9.87 9.12
CA SER A 125 -15.46 -9.98 7.79
C SER A 125 -14.38 -9.80 6.74
N ASP A 126 -14.43 -10.61 5.69
CA ASP A 126 -13.43 -10.63 4.64
C ASP A 126 -13.95 -9.92 3.38
N VAL A 127 -13.07 -9.18 2.73
CA VAL A 127 -13.32 -8.56 1.42
C VAL A 127 -12.17 -8.90 0.48
N THR A 128 -12.50 -9.32 -0.74
CA THR A 128 -11.51 -9.49 -1.81
C THR A 128 -11.32 -8.17 -2.55
N MET A 129 -10.07 -7.75 -2.69
CA MET A 129 -9.68 -6.50 -3.35
C MET A 129 -9.35 -6.76 -4.82
N ASP A 130 -10.38 -6.91 -5.65
CA ASP A 130 -10.26 -7.39 -7.05
C ASP A 130 -9.66 -6.37 -8.01
N LYS A 131 -9.73 -5.08 -7.65
CA LYS A 131 -9.36 -3.99 -8.55
C LYS A 131 -8.47 -2.99 -7.82
N PRO A 132 -7.50 -2.40 -8.52
CA PRO A 132 -6.85 -1.21 -8.01
C PRO A 132 -7.91 -0.14 -7.72
N GLY A 133 -7.78 0.57 -6.62
CA GLY A 133 -8.62 1.74 -6.36
C GLY A 133 -8.44 2.79 -7.46
N VAL A 134 -9.43 3.64 -7.67
CA VAL A 134 -9.24 4.84 -8.48
C VAL A 134 -8.08 5.63 -7.88
N MET A 135 -7.07 5.95 -8.68
CA MET A 135 -5.79 6.50 -8.22
C MET A 135 -5.00 5.58 -7.25
N GLY A 136 -5.31 4.28 -7.21
CA GLY A 136 -4.56 3.26 -6.48
C GLY A 136 -5.06 2.96 -5.06
N ALA A 137 -5.89 3.81 -4.45
CA ALA A 137 -6.32 3.62 -3.07
C ALA A 137 -7.83 3.63 -2.90
N THR A 138 -8.29 2.85 -1.94
CA THR A 138 -9.65 2.83 -1.41
C THR A 138 -9.65 3.48 -0.04
N LEU A 139 -10.47 4.51 0.15
CA LEU A 139 -10.71 5.14 1.45
C LEU A 139 -11.67 4.25 2.26
N LEU A 140 -11.33 4.02 3.51
CA LEU A 140 -12.17 3.40 4.52
C LEU A 140 -12.69 4.47 5.49
N GLY A 141 -13.96 4.43 5.79
CA GLY A 141 -14.61 5.23 6.83
C GLY A 141 -15.50 4.36 7.71
N CYS A 142 -15.86 4.85 8.88
CA CYS A 142 -16.90 4.26 9.70
C CYS A 142 -18.11 5.19 9.72
N PHE A 143 -19.30 4.67 9.37
CA PHE A 143 -20.52 5.47 9.37
C PHE A 143 -20.92 5.92 10.79
N LEU A 144 -20.67 5.07 11.79
CA LEU A 144 -20.98 5.35 13.19
C LEU A 144 -19.98 6.30 13.87
N HIS A 145 -18.74 6.33 13.38
CA HIS A 145 -17.62 7.08 13.97
C HIS A 145 -16.89 7.88 12.90
N GLY A 146 -17.37 9.07 12.61
CA GLY A 146 -16.94 9.91 11.48
C GLY A 146 -15.46 10.33 11.47
N SER A 147 -14.73 10.15 12.58
CA SER A 147 -13.29 10.38 12.67
C SER A 147 -12.44 9.21 12.18
N MET A 148 -13.02 8.00 12.07
CA MET A 148 -12.28 6.80 11.63
C MET A 148 -11.99 6.88 10.14
N ARG A 149 -10.72 6.87 9.80
CA ARG A 149 -10.24 6.82 8.41
C ARG A 149 -9.09 5.85 8.28
N GLY A 150 -9.07 5.12 7.17
CA GLY A 150 -7.99 4.24 6.77
C GLY A 150 -7.95 4.13 5.26
N TYR A 151 -6.95 3.44 4.75
CA TYR A 151 -6.78 3.27 3.31
C TYR A 151 -6.31 1.87 2.99
N VAL A 152 -6.82 1.32 1.89
CA VAL A 152 -6.26 0.12 1.27
C VAL A 152 -5.69 0.52 -0.08
N TYR A 153 -4.39 0.43 -0.23
CA TYR A 153 -3.73 0.60 -1.52
C TYR A 153 -3.63 -0.77 -2.18
N VAL A 154 -4.33 -0.92 -3.30
CA VAL A 154 -4.34 -2.16 -4.08
C VAL A 154 -3.45 -1.95 -5.30
N SER A 155 -2.29 -2.59 -5.31
CA SER A 155 -1.32 -2.43 -6.40
C SER A 155 -1.37 -3.57 -7.40
N ASP A 156 -1.27 -3.21 -8.67
CA ASP A 156 -1.03 -4.11 -9.81
C ASP A 156 0.46 -4.24 -10.15
N SER A 157 1.31 -3.35 -9.63
CA SER A 157 2.75 -3.48 -9.73
C SER A 157 3.31 -4.30 -8.56
N PRO A 158 4.09 -5.35 -8.82
CA PRO A 158 4.74 -6.11 -7.77
C PRO A 158 5.82 -5.29 -7.04
N TRP A 159 6.31 -4.22 -7.66
CA TRP A 159 7.30 -3.31 -7.13
C TRP A 159 6.63 -2.13 -6.43
N THR A 160 5.99 -2.41 -5.31
CA THR A 160 5.29 -1.39 -4.50
C THR A 160 5.67 -1.54 -3.06
N VAL A 161 6.11 -0.44 -2.45
CA VAL A 161 6.57 -0.39 -1.05
C VAL A 161 5.94 0.82 -0.36
N LYS A 162 5.59 0.63 0.90
CA LYS A 162 5.13 1.71 1.78
C LYS A 162 6.32 2.26 2.57
N THR A 163 6.44 3.60 2.65
CA THR A 163 7.53 4.23 3.40
C THR A 163 7.45 3.92 4.90
N GLY A 164 8.61 3.72 5.51
CA GLY A 164 8.78 3.58 6.95
C GLY A 164 8.64 4.92 7.69
N ALA A 165 8.89 4.89 9.00
CA ALA A 165 8.86 6.09 9.86
C ALA A 165 9.90 7.15 9.45
N ASP A 166 10.96 6.73 8.78
CA ASP A 166 12.03 7.56 8.21
C ASP A 166 11.69 8.16 6.85
N GLY A 167 10.50 7.88 6.30
CA GLY A 167 10.07 8.30 4.98
C GLY A 167 10.75 7.56 3.83
N MET A 168 11.44 6.45 4.09
CA MET A 168 12.16 5.69 3.08
C MET A 168 11.36 4.50 2.55
N ALA A 169 11.44 4.27 1.25
CA ALA A 169 11.03 3.06 0.56
C ALA A 169 12.22 2.49 -0.22
N THR A 170 12.57 1.23 0.05
CA THR A 170 13.71 0.57 -0.59
C THR A 170 13.22 -0.58 -1.46
N PHE A 171 13.77 -0.68 -2.64
CA PHE A 171 13.51 -1.74 -3.61
C PHE A 171 14.83 -2.43 -3.91
N ASP A 172 14.84 -3.73 -3.71
CA ASP A 172 15.92 -4.61 -4.10
C ASP A 172 15.46 -5.45 -5.30
N ASP A 173 16.41 -5.98 -6.05
CA ASP A 173 16.16 -6.88 -7.18
C ASP A 173 15.35 -6.28 -8.34
N LEU A 174 15.35 -4.96 -8.50
CA LEU A 174 14.72 -4.32 -9.65
C LEU A 174 15.43 -4.74 -10.94
N PRO A 175 14.70 -4.98 -12.04
CA PRO A 175 15.33 -5.24 -13.32
C PRO A 175 16.04 -4.00 -13.83
N ASP A 176 17.21 -4.21 -14.45
CA ASP A 176 17.96 -3.14 -15.08
C ASP A 176 17.15 -2.42 -16.17
N GLY A 177 17.42 -1.14 -16.31
CA GLY A 177 16.79 -0.29 -17.32
C GLY A 177 16.06 0.91 -16.73
N VAL A 178 15.20 1.52 -17.53
CA VAL A 178 14.40 2.68 -17.09
C VAL A 178 13.16 2.19 -16.36
N ALA A 179 12.85 2.85 -15.25
CA ALA A 179 11.61 2.66 -14.51
C ALA A 179 10.90 4.01 -14.27
N GLN A 180 9.59 4.01 -14.30
CA GLN A 180 8.78 5.13 -13.79
C GLN A 180 8.47 4.89 -12.32
N VAL A 181 8.58 5.93 -11.51
CA VAL A 181 8.29 5.90 -10.07
C VAL A 181 7.09 6.80 -9.81
N LYS A 182 6.04 6.22 -9.23
CA LYS A 182 4.81 6.88 -8.82
C LYS A 182 4.75 6.98 -7.30
N LEU A 183 4.24 8.10 -6.80
CA LEU A 183 3.96 8.30 -5.38
C LEU A 183 2.47 8.46 -5.14
N TRP A 184 1.97 7.84 -4.09
CA TRP A 184 0.65 8.10 -3.51
C TRP A 184 0.79 8.41 -2.01
N GLN A 185 0.03 9.40 -1.54
CA GLN A 185 -0.10 9.72 -0.12
C GLN A 185 -1.51 10.27 0.14
N ALA A 186 -2.10 9.89 1.27
CA ALA A 186 -3.53 10.09 1.57
C ALA A 186 -4.00 11.55 1.56
N ASP A 187 -3.16 12.48 2.00
CA ASP A 187 -3.48 13.92 2.06
C ASP A 187 -3.00 14.69 0.82
N GLN A 188 -2.22 14.04 -0.06
CA GLN A 188 -1.77 14.58 -1.34
C GLN A 188 -2.87 14.34 -2.40
N LEU A 189 -3.84 15.25 -2.47
CA LEU A 189 -5.02 15.08 -3.35
C LEU A 189 -4.70 15.23 -4.84
N ILE A 190 -3.66 15.99 -5.18
CA ILE A 190 -3.18 16.17 -6.56
C ILE A 190 -1.96 15.27 -6.71
N ASP A 191 -1.97 14.44 -7.74
CA ASP A 191 -0.87 13.51 -8.01
C ASP A 191 0.46 14.26 -8.15
N VAL A 192 1.49 13.75 -7.48
CA VAL A 192 2.87 14.19 -7.72
C VAL A 192 3.30 13.65 -9.08
N PRO A 193 4.00 14.45 -9.91
CA PRO A 193 4.48 13.98 -11.20
C PRO A 193 5.33 12.71 -11.09
N LEU A 194 5.18 11.82 -12.07
CA LEU A 194 6.03 10.64 -12.19
C LEU A 194 7.49 11.06 -12.32
N GLN A 195 8.38 10.31 -11.67
CA GLN A 195 9.81 10.45 -11.84
C GLN A 195 10.38 9.26 -12.59
N SER A 196 11.37 9.51 -13.44
CA SER A 196 12.12 8.43 -14.10
C SER A 196 13.37 8.08 -13.27
N ALA A 197 13.63 6.79 -13.09
CA ALA A 197 14.83 6.28 -12.48
C ALA A 197 15.52 5.31 -13.46
N THR A 198 16.86 5.37 -13.53
CA THR A 198 17.65 4.38 -14.25
C THR A 198 18.17 3.38 -13.23
N ILE A 199 17.79 2.13 -13.39
CA ILE A 199 18.19 1.01 -12.54
C ILE A 199 19.37 0.29 -13.19
N GLY A 200 20.40 0.00 -12.41
CA GLY A 200 21.59 -0.70 -12.85
C GLY A 200 22.43 -1.17 -11.67
N ALA A 201 23.68 -1.53 -11.89
CA ALA A 201 24.58 -2.05 -10.86
C ALA A 201 24.84 -1.08 -9.70
N ALA A 202 24.76 0.24 -9.94
CA ALA A 202 24.85 1.25 -8.89
C ALA A 202 23.47 1.47 -8.27
N ALA A 203 23.40 1.60 -6.94
CA ALA A 203 22.17 1.90 -6.23
C ALA A 203 21.59 3.25 -6.67
N ALA A 204 20.38 3.25 -7.23
CA ALA A 204 19.66 4.45 -7.61
C ALA A 204 19.01 5.11 -6.40
N LYS A 205 18.85 6.45 -6.45
CA LYS A 205 18.18 7.22 -5.40
C LYS A 205 17.19 8.18 -6.02
N GLY A 206 16.06 8.36 -5.35
CA GLY A 206 15.04 9.35 -5.73
C GLY A 206 14.49 10.07 -4.49
N THR A 207 13.97 11.27 -4.69
CA THR A 207 13.29 12.02 -3.64
C THR A 207 12.00 12.58 -4.19
N PHE A 208 10.90 12.34 -3.46
CA PHE A 208 9.63 13.00 -3.70
C PHE A 208 9.36 13.98 -2.57
N GLN A 209 8.97 15.19 -2.94
CA GLN A 209 8.48 16.18 -1.99
C GLN A 209 6.98 16.39 -2.20
N LEU A 210 6.22 16.24 -1.13
CA LEU A 210 4.79 16.56 -1.13
C LEU A 210 4.59 18.07 -1.13
N THR A 211 3.44 18.52 -1.62
CA THR A 211 3.00 19.91 -1.55
C THR A 211 2.26 20.25 -0.25
N VAL A 212 2.05 19.23 0.60
CA VAL A 212 1.30 19.32 1.85
C VAL A 212 2.12 18.79 3.03
N VAL A 213 1.68 19.14 4.24
CA VAL A 213 2.08 18.43 5.46
C VAL A 213 0.98 17.43 5.80
N PRO A 214 1.25 16.10 5.75
CA PRO A 214 0.25 15.11 6.08
C PRO A 214 -0.26 15.25 7.50
N ARG A 215 -1.56 15.04 7.68
CA ARG A 215 -2.18 15.05 9.00
C ARG A 215 -1.64 13.89 9.83
N ARG A 216 -1.22 14.16 11.05
CA ARG A 216 -0.89 13.10 12.00
C ARG A 216 -2.19 12.41 12.40
N ILE A 217 -2.28 11.10 12.20
CA ILE A 217 -3.37 10.28 12.75
C ILE A 217 -3.12 10.21 14.25
N ARG A 218 -3.88 11.01 15.03
CA ARG A 218 -3.83 10.95 16.48
C ARG A 218 -4.87 9.91 16.93
N ALA A 219 -4.51 9.10 17.94
CA ALA A 219 -5.48 8.29 18.62
C ALA A 219 -6.60 9.20 19.16
N PRO A 220 -7.89 8.88 18.93
CA PRO A 220 -8.98 9.64 19.51
C PRO A 220 -8.85 9.64 21.03
N VAL A 221 -9.04 10.79 21.63
CA VAL A 221 -9.17 10.89 23.09
C VAL A 221 -10.55 10.32 23.43
N ILE A 222 -10.58 9.10 23.97
CA ILE A 222 -11.80 8.48 24.45
C ILE A 222 -12.17 9.21 25.74
N THR A 223 -13.02 10.23 25.64
CA THR A 223 -13.64 10.85 26.83
C THR A 223 -14.70 9.86 27.35
N PRO A 224 -14.59 9.40 28.60
CA PRO A 224 -15.64 8.56 29.18
C PRO A 224 -17.00 9.24 29.01
N GLN A 225 -17.94 8.58 28.37
CA GLN A 225 -19.31 9.08 28.31
C GLN A 225 -19.83 9.17 29.75
N ARG A 226 -20.30 10.37 30.15
CA ARG A 226 -21.01 10.50 31.40
C ARG A 226 -22.24 9.58 31.35
N PRO A 227 -22.48 8.77 32.37
CA PRO A 227 -23.72 7.98 32.41
C PRO A 227 -24.91 8.95 32.27
N TYR A 228 -25.80 8.61 31.36
CA TYR A 228 -27.08 9.31 31.29
C TYR A 228 -27.76 9.16 32.67
N VAL A 229 -27.88 10.25 33.40
CA VAL A 229 -28.70 10.30 34.60
C VAL A 229 -30.14 10.44 34.11
N SER A 230 -30.92 9.37 34.23
CA SER A 230 -32.36 9.32 34.01
C SER A 230 -33.10 10.05 35.14
#